data_d53c896bcd4e655ddc37f0d1ecded54a
#
_entry.id   d53c896bcd4e655ddc37f0d1ecded54a
#
_cell.length_a   1.000
_cell.length_b   1.000
_cell.length_c   1.000
_cell.angle_alpha   90.00
_cell.angle_beta   90.00
_cell.angle_gamma   90.00
#
_symmetry.space_group_name_H-M   'P 1'
#
loop_
_entity.id
_entity.type
_entity.pdbx_description
1 polymer ?
#
loop_
_entity_poly.entity_id
_entity_poly.type
_entity_poly.pdbx_seq_one_letter_code
_entity_poly.pdbx_strand_id
1 'polypeptide(L)'
;MKTNSLPHILGLSAALLCLAAAASAQTLLRFESQPGSKMRMDGTSTIHAWHAESQLIGGFIELDAALVEAPDKAKPGKVAAKGETFVAVRSLKCSSGKAMDAVMQEAMKEKENPRITFKLVELTLKEVKGAAVNFDAKGTLTVSGVTKDITMPVTMLRRVDQSRVTFSGATALKMTDFKITPPAPSSALGLIKTGDDIKLTFEWAVGKKEAGK
;
A
#
# COMPACT_ATOMS: atom_id res chain seq x y z
N MET A 1 -16.42 -7.35 89.89
CA MET A 1 -16.04 -8.33 88.91
C MET A 1 -16.44 -7.76 87.52
N LYS A 2 -15.49 -7.30 86.76
CA LYS A 2 -15.71 -6.70 85.44
C LYS A 2 -15.12 -7.64 84.35
N THR A 3 -15.95 -8.17 83.54
CA THR A 3 -15.57 -9.00 82.42
C THR A 3 -15.39 -8.11 81.20
N ASN A 4 -14.18 -8.02 80.61
CA ASN A 4 -13.86 -7.35 79.39
C ASN A 4 -14.05 -8.34 78.23
N SER A 5 -14.93 -8.02 77.33
CA SER A 5 -15.04 -8.70 76.00
C SER A 5 -14.28 -7.95 74.97
N LEU A 6 -13.31 -8.61 74.29
CA LEU A 6 -12.60 -8.11 73.09
C LEU A 6 -13.48 -8.28 71.85
N PRO A 7 -13.48 -7.30 70.89
CA PRO A 7 -14.07 -7.49 69.57
C PRO A 7 -13.10 -8.16 68.62
N HIS A 8 -13.57 -9.19 67.90
CA HIS A 8 -12.88 -9.83 66.83
C HIS A 8 -12.94 -8.92 65.59
N ILE A 9 -11.76 -8.47 65.12
CA ILE A 9 -11.61 -7.76 63.89
C ILE A 9 -11.47 -8.81 62.78
N LEU A 10 -12.53 -8.99 61.98
CA LEU A 10 -12.50 -9.76 60.74
C LEU A 10 -11.73 -8.97 59.70
N GLY A 11 -10.50 -9.39 59.36
CA GLY A 11 -9.70 -8.85 58.27
C GLY A 11 -10.25 -9.33 56.93
N LEU A 12 -10.89 -8.45 56.19
CA LEU A 12 -11.33 -8.67 54.79
C LEU A 12 -10.15 -8.48 53.86
N SER A 13 -9.45 -9.57 53.52
CA SER A 13 -8.37 -9.56 52.50
C SER A 13 -8.99 -9.47 51.10
N ALA A 14 -9.04 -8.27 50.53
CA ALA A 14 -9.39 -8.04 49.13
C ALA A 14 -8.22 -8.51 48.23
N ALA A 15 -8.36 -9.69 47.68
CA ALA A 15 -7.44 -10.17 46.60
C ALA A 15 -7.70 -9.39 45.31
N LEU A 16 -6.82 -8.43 45.02
CA LEU A 16 -6.83 -7.68 43.77
C LEU A 16 -6.32 -8.60 42.67
N LEU A 17 -7.23 -9.20 41.88
CA LEU A 17 -6.91 -9.98 40.71
C LEU A 17 -6.49 -9.01 39.59
N CYS A 18 -5.19 -8.76 39.44
CA CYS A 18 -4.63 -8.10 38.25
C CYS A 18 -4.79 -9.03 37.05
N LEU A 19 -5.84 -8.84 36.23
CA LEU A 19 -5.91 -9.38 34.89
C LEU A 19 -4.86 -8.66 34.04
N ALA A 20 -3.66 -9.23 33.97
CA ALA A 20 -2.68 -8.85 32.96
C ALA A 20 -3.26 -9.28 31.61
N ALA A 21 -3.83 -8.33 30.86
CA ALA A 21 -4.13 -8.53 29.46
C ALA A 21 -2.78 -8.79 28.75
N ALA A 22 -2.49 -10.06 28.47
CA ALA A 22 -1.38 -10.43 27.63
C ALA A 22 -1.63 -9.81 26.23
N ALA A 23 -1.00 -8.67 25.96
CA ALA A 23 -0.93 -8.12 24.61
C ALA A 23 -0.17 -9.17 23.79
N SER A 24 -0.90 -9.97 23.04
CA SER A 24 -0.31 -10.90 22.09
C SER A 24 0.49 -10.07 21.09
N ALA A 25 1.82 -10.12 21.19
CA ALA A 25 2.69 -9.45 20.24
C ALA A 25 2.41 -10.04 18.85
N GLN A 26 1.76 -9.24 17.98
CA GLN A 26 1.47 -9.67 16.62
C GLN A 26 2.80 -9.84 15.88
N THR A 27 3.06 -11.07 15.43
CA THR A 27 4.25 -11.38 14.63
C THR A 27 4.01 -10.90 13.20
N LEU A 28 4.83 -9.97 12.73
CA LEU A 28 4.79 -9.51 11.34
C LEU A 28 5.76 -10.30 10.49
N LEU A 29 5.28 -10.81 9.37
CA LEU A 29 6.10 -11.43 8.33
C LEU A 29 6.44 -10.38 7.28
N ARG A 30 7.73 -10.25 6.96
CA ARG A 30 8.23 -9.30 5.96
C ARG A 30 8.33 -9.94 4.58
N PHE A 31 7.78 -9.24 3.61
CA PHE A 31 7.86 -9.57 2.19
C PHE A 31 8.55 -8.42 1.46
N GLU A 32 9.40 -8.75 0.50
CA GLU A 32 10.13 -7.80 -0.33
C GLU A 32 9.78 -7.98 -1.80
N SER A 33 9.86 -6.89 -2.56
CA SER A 33 9.56 -6.87 -3.99
C SER A 33 10.33 -7.94 -4.75
N GLN A 34 9.65 -8.60 -5.69
CA GLN A 34 10.20 -9.64 -6.56
C GLN A 34 9.97 -9.26 -8.04
N PRO A 35 10.74 -9.84 -8.96
CA PRO A 35 10.46 -9.72 -10.39
C PRO A 35 9.05 -10.19 -10.75
N GLY A 36 8.48 -9.58 -11.79
CA GLY A 36 7.10 -9.84 -12.24
C GLY A 36 6.08 -8.82 -11.72
N SER A 37 6.55 -7.75 -11.10
CA SER A 37 5.71 -6.60 -10.75
C SER A 37 5.46 -5.71 -11.97
N LYS A 38 4.32 -5.02 -12.00
CA LYS A 38 3.93 -4.10 -13.07
C LYS A 38 3.10 -2.95 -12.50
N MET A 39 3.38 -1.74 -12.95
CA MET A 39 2.51 -0.58 -12.74
C MET A 39 2.18 0.05 -14.08
N ARG A 40 0.92 0.44 -14.27
CA ARG A 40 0.44 1.10 -15.46
C ARG A 40 -0.39 2.32 -15.10
N MET A 41 -0.16 3.39 -15.83
CA MET A 41 -0.97 4.60 -15.84
C MET A 41 -1.64 4.73 -17.20
N ASP A 42 -2.95 4.87 -17.23
CA ASP A 42 -3.74 5.14 -18.44
C ASP A 42 -4.27 6.57 -18.37
N GLY A 43 -4.17 7.28 -19.45
CA GLY A 43 -4.66 8.64 -19.62
C GLY A 43 -5.20 8.89 -21.03
N THR A 44 -5.72 10.09 -21.22
CA THR A 44 -6.29 10.51 -22.51
C THR A 44 -5.59 11.74 -23.06
N SER A 45 -5.73 11.97 -24.35
CA SER A 45 -5.40 13.23 -25.01
C SER A 45 -6.51 13.57 -26.00
N THR A 46 -6.43 14.77 -26.61
CA THR A 46 -7.40 15.21 -27.62
C THR A 46 -7.43 14.31 -28.85
N ILE A 47 -6.40 13.49 -29.08
CA ILE A 47 -6.28 12.66 -30.29
C ILE A 47 -6.37 11.16 -30.02
N HIS A 48 -5.91 10.68 -28.87
CA HIS A 48 -5.95 9.25 -28.50
C HIS A 48 -5.76 9.01 -27.02
N ALA A 49 -6.12 7.82 -26.55
CA ALA A 49 -5.70 7.31 -25.25
C ALA A 49 -4.21 6.93 -25.28
N TRP A 50 -3.54 7.08 -24.17
CA TRP A 50 -2.13 6.69 -23.98
C TRP A 50 -1.95 5.93 -22.67
N HIS A 51 -0.85 5.23 -22.55
CA HIS A 51 -0.45 4.64 -21.29
C HIS A 51 1.06 4.73 -21.09
N ALA A 52 1.47 4.63 -19.82
CA ALA A 52 2.86 4.46 -19.44
C ALA A 52 2.97 3.31 -18.44
N GLU A 53 3.97 2.46 -18.61
CA GLU A 53 4.17 1.26 -17.80
C GLU A 53 5.58 1.19 -17.20
N SER A 54 5.67 0.62 -15.99
CA SER A 54 6.91 0.15 -15.39
C SER A 54 6.76 -1.33 -15.02
N GLN A 55 7.81 -2.12 -15.30
CA GLN A 55 7.91 -3.52 -14.86
C GLN A 55 8.61 -3.64 -13.50
N LEU A 56 8.84 -2.51 -12.82
CA LEU A 56 9.58 -2.44 -11.57
C LEU A 56 8.77 -1.72 -10.50
N ILE A 57 8.40 -2.45 -9.47
CA ILE A 57 7.89 -1.88 -8.22
C ILE A 57 8.83 -2.36 -7.12
N GLY A 58 9.52 -1.42 -6.46
CA GLY A 58 10.36 -1.71 -5.31
C GLY A 58 9.62 -1.52 -4.00
N GLY A 59 10.17 -2.06 -2.90
CA GLY A 59 9.63 -1.85 -1.57
C GLY A 59 9.42 -3.12 -0.77
N PHE A 60 8.68 -3.00 0.31
CA PHE A 60 8.36 -4.09 1.21
C PHE A 60 6.96 -3.93 1.82
N ILE A 61 6.43 -5.04 2.31
CA ILE A 61 5.27 -5.07 3.18
C ILE A 61 5.50 -6.06 4.33
N GLU A 62 5.10 -5.65 5.52
CA GLU A 62 5.04 -6.49 6.72
C GLU A 62 3.57 -6.72 7.04
N LEU A 63 3.17 -7.98 7.22
CA LEU A 63 1.80 -8.41 7.46
C LEU A 63 1.72 -9.32 8.67
N ASP A 64 0.60 -9.28 9.38
CA ASP A 64 0.28 -10.22 10.43
C ASP A 64 0.45 -11.67 9.94
N ALA A 65 1.26 -12.45 10.66
CA ALA A 65 1.52 -13.85 10.33
C ALA A 65 0.23 -14.67 10.26
N ALA A 66 -0.71 -14.45 11.18
CA ALA A 66 -1.98 -15.15 11.21
C ALA A 66 -2.81 -14.91 9.94
N LEU A 67 -2.77 -13.67 9.40
CA LEU A 67 -3.44 -13.36 8.14
C LEU A 67 -2.81 -14.08 6.94
N VAL A 68 -1.49 -14.22 6.93
CA VAL A 68 -0.77 -14.87 5.84
C VAL A 68 -0.96 -16.38 5.88
N GLU A 69 -0.90 -16.98 7.07
CA GLU A 69 -0.94 -18.43 7.27
C GLU A 69 -2.37 -19.00 7.20
N ALA A 70 -3.35 -18.30 7.78
CA ALA A 70 -4.74 -18.75 7.86
C ALA A 70 -5.75 -17.61 7.60
N PRO A 71 -5.78 -17.01 6.38
CA PRO A 71 -6.63 -15.86 6.08
C PRO A 71 -8.13 -16.17 6.16
N ASP A 72 -8.51 -17.43 5.94
CA ASP A 72 -9.89 -17.93 6.08
C ASP A 72 -10.41 -17.82 7.53
N LYS A 73 -9.52 -17.72 8.51
CA LYS A 73 -9.87 -17.47 9.93
C LYS A 73 -9.88 -15.99 10.28
N ALA A 74 -9.37 -15.13 9.40
CA ALA A 74 -9.32 -13.71 9.65
C ALA A 74 -10.72 -13.07 9.57
N LYS A 75 -10.98 -12.12 10.46
CA LYS A 75 -12.25 -11.37 10.50
C LYS A 75 -12.07 -10.02 9.81
N PRO A 76 -13.10 -9.49 9.13
CA PRO A 76 -13.07 -8.12 8.63
C PRO A 76 -12.69 -7.11 9.72
N GLY A 77 -11.90 -6.12 9.35
CA GLY A 77 -11.41 -5.08 10.26
C GLY A 77 -9.95 -4.71 9.99
N LYS A 78 -9.40 -3.86 10.83
CA LYS A 78 -7.99 -3.43 10.73
C LYS A 78 -7.06 -4.60 10.99
N VAL A 79 -6.03 -4.72 10.15
CA VAL A 79 -4.98 -5.72 10.28
C VAL A 79 -3.64 -5.04 10.54
N ALA A 80 -2.80 -5.69 11.33
CA ALA A 80 -1.45 -5.19 11.56
C ALA A 80 -0.64 -5.33 10.27
N ALA A 81 -0.26 -4.20 9.72
CA ALA A 81 0.52 -4.13 8.49
C ALA A 81 1.37 -2.86 8.47
N LYS A 82 2.51 -2.93 7.81
CA LYS A 82 3.40 -1.81 7.50
C LYS A 82 4.00 -2.02 6.13
N GLY A 83 4.09 -0.99 5.32
CA GLY A 83 4.68 -1.14 3.99
C GLY A 83 5.01 0.18 3.34
N GLU A 84 5.96 0.10 2.44
CA GLU A 84 6.34 1.19 1.55
C GLU A 84 6.69 0.60 0.19
N THR A 85 6.13 1.20 -0.87
CA THR A 85 6.45 0.85 -2.24
C THR A 85 6.90 2.07 -3.01
N PHE A 86 7.71 1.86 -4.03
CA PHE A 86 8.11 2.93 -4.93
C PHE A 86 8.26 2.43 -6.37
N VAL A 87 8.07 3.36 -7.31
CA VAL A 87 8.36 3.19 -8.72
C VAL A 87 9.29 4.32 -9.15
N ALA A 88 10.41 3.99 -9.81
CA ALA A 88 11.29 5.00 -10.37
C ALA A 88 10.61 5.64 -11.59
N VAL A 89 10.48 6.98 -11.62
CA VAL A 89 9.83 7.71 -12.72
C VAL A 89 10.48 7.37 -14.06
N ARG A 90 11.81 7.24 -14.12
CA ARG A 90 12.56 6.85 -15.33
C ARG A 90 12.26 5.45 -15.85
N SER A 91 11.71 4.56 -15.03
CA SER A 91 11.34 3.21 -15.44
C SER A 91 10.01 3.14 -16.17
N LEU A 92 9.20 4.20 -16.09
CA LEU A 92 7.96 4.34 -16.84
C LEU A 92 8.27 4.55 -18.31
N LYS A 93 7.57 3.79 -19.17
CA LYS A 93 7.69 3.85 -20.64
C LYS A 93 6.35 4.12 -21.26
N CYS A 94 6.27 5.22 -22.02
CA CYS A 94 5.06 5.63 -22.71
C CYS A 94 4.83 4.79 -23.97
N SER A 95 3.58 4.41 -24.21
CA SER A 95 3.16 3.74 -25.46
C SER A 95 3.44 4.56 -26.72
N SER A 96 3.50 5.88 -26.58
CA SER A 96 3.78 6.83 -27.68
C SER A 96 5.27 7.03 -27.96
N GLY A 97 6.15 6.26 -27.33
CA GLY A 97 7.58 6.22 -27.62
C GLY A 97 8.46 7.13 -26.77
N LYS A 98 9.77 7.05 -27.00
CA LYS A 98 10.83 7.68 -26.17
C LYS A 98 10.71 9.20 -26.02
N ALA A 99 10.23 9.90 -27.04
CA ALA A 99 10.03 11.35 -26.95
C ALA A 99 9.01 11.70 -25.87
N MET A 100 7.96 10.88 -25.73
CA MET A 100 6.94 11.08 -24.70
C MET A 100 7.42 10.63 -23.32
N ASP A 101 8.38 9.70 -23.23
CA ASP A 101 9.04 9.39 -21.95
C ASP A 101 9.69 10.66 -21.35
N ALA A 102 10.40 11.42 -22.18
CA ALA A 102 11.06 12.65 -21.75
C ALA A 102 10.04 13.73 -21.30
N VAL A 103 8.97 13.91 -22.06
CA VAL A 103 7.88 14.86 -21.72
C VAL A 103 7.23 14.48 -20.38
N MET A 104 6.95 13.20 -20.18
CA MET A 104 6.39 12.69 -18.93
C MET A 104 7.35 12.89 -17.76
N GLN A 105 8.64 12.53 -17.92
CA GLN A 105 9.65 12.67 -16.87
C GLN A 105 9.86 14.13 -16.47
N GLU A 106 9.85 15.06 -17.44
CA GLU A 106 9.91 16.50 -17.18
C GLU A 106 8.67 16.99 -16.41
N ALA A 107 7.46 16.63 -16.86
CA ALA A 107 6.20 16.99 -16.19
C ALA A 107 6.15 16.47 -14.76
N MET A 108 6.69 15.29 -14.50
CA MET A 108 6.78 14.67 -13.17
C MET A 108 7.98 15.17 -12.35
N LYS A 109 8.80 16.09 -12.88
CA LYS A 109 10.01 16.62 -12.23
C LYS A 109 10.95 15.50 -11.77
N GLU A 110 11.24 14.55 -12.67
CA GLU A 110 12.01 13.33 -12.39
C GLU A 110 13.37 13.61 -11.74
N LYS A 111 14.04 14.67 -12.13
CA LYS A 111 15.36 15.03 -11.63
C LYS A 111 15.34 15.36 -10.12
N GLU A 112 14.30 16.07 -9.67
CA GLU A 112 14.10 16.47 -8.27
C GLU A 112 13.36 15.40 -7.48
N ASN A 113 12.45 14.67 -8.15
CA ASN A 113 11.55 13.70 -7.55
C ASN A 113 11.58 12.38 -8.34
N PRO A 114 12.67 11.60 -8.23
CA PRO A 114 12.91 10.45 -9.09
C PRO A 114 12.00 9.24 -8.80
N ARG A 115 11.14 9.31 -7.77
CA ARG A 115 10.29 8.20 -7.35
C ARG A 115 8.85 8.64 -7.11
N ILE A 116 7.93 7.79 -7.51
CA ILE A 116 6.56 7.74 -6.98
C ILE A 116 6.63 6.82 -5.77
N THR A 117 6.11 7.24 -4.62
CA THR A 117 6.19 6.47 -3.37
C THR A 117 4.81 6.35 -2.73
N PHE A 118 4.44 5.15 -2.31
CA PHE A 118 3.25 4.93 -1.49
C PHE A 118 3.67 4.35 -0.13
N LYS A 119 3.24 4.99 0.96
CA LYS A 119 3.43 4.52 2.34
C LYS A 119 2.10 4.10 2.92
N LEU A 120 2.00 2.84 3.32
CA LEU A 120 0.81 2.29 3.96
C LEU A 120 0.67 2.87 5.37
N VAL A 121 -0.53 3.39 5.68
CA VAL A 121 -0.92 3.90 7.00
C VAL A 121 -1.87 2.92 7.69
N GLU A 122 -2.81 2.36 6.93
CA GLU A 122 -3.81 1.43 7.46
C GLU A 122 -4.18 0.41 6.40
N LEU A 123 -4.34 -0.84 6.81
CA LEU A 123 -4.85 -1.91 5.97
C LEU A 123 -6.09 -2.51 6.64
N THR A 124 -7.23 -2.46 5.95
CA THR A 124 -8.51 -2.97 6.47
C THR A 124 -8.95 -4.16 5.66
N LEU A 125 -9.01 -5.34 6.27
CA LEU A 125 -9.56 -6.55 5.65
C LEU A 125 -11.06 -6.37 5.42
N LYS A 126 -11.52 -6.61 4.21
CA LYS A 126 -12.94 -6.55 3.81
C LYS A 126 -13.55 -7.93 3.75
N GLU A 127 -12.93 -8.82 3.00
CA GLU A 127 -13.41 -10.18 2.79
C GLU A 127 -12.31 -11.12 2.33
N VAL A 128 -12.55 -12.41 2.52
CA VAL A 128 -11.73 -13.49 1.98
C VAL A 128 -12.59 -14.35 1.05
N LYS A 129 -12.12 -14.53 -0.20
CA LYS A 129 -12.78 -15.34 -1.22
C LYS A 129 -11.80 -16.34 -1.83
N GLY A 130 -11.75 -17.54 -1.30
CA GLY A 130 -10.79 -18.56 -1.72
C GLY A 130 -9.34 -18.08 -1.53
N ALA A 131 -8.55 -18.03 -2.61
CA ALA A 131 -7.16 -17.55 -2.57
C ALA A 131 -7.04 -16.01 -2.53
N ALA A 132 -8.12 -15.28 -2.79
CA ALA A 132 -8.14 -13.83 -2.83
C ALA A 132 -8.53 -13.25 -1.47
N VAL A 133 -7.74 -12.28 -0.99
CA VAL A 133 -8.00 -11.51 0.23
C VAL A 133 -8.12 -10.05 -0.15
N ASN A 134 -9.29 -9.45 0.09
CA ASN A 134 -9.61 -8.10 -0.33
C ASN A 134 -9.49 -7.11 0.83
N PHE A 135 -8.84 -5.99 0.57
CA PHE A 135 -8.58 -4.93 1.54
C PHE A 135 -8.96 -3.56 1.00
N ASP A 136 -9.18 -2.62 1.92
CA ASP A 136 -8.97 -1.21 1.69
C ASP A 136 -7.59 -0.83 2.24
N ALA A 137 -6.72 -0.30 1.38
CA ALA A 137 -5.40 0.22 1.75
C ALA A 137 -5.46 1.74 1.81
N LYS A 138 -5.32 2.31 3.01
CA LYS A 138 -5.17 3.76 3.22
C LYS A 138 -3.71 4.10 3.41
N GLY A 139 -3.24 5.12 2.73
CA GLY A 139 -1.84 5.54 2.81
C GLY A 139 -1.58 6.89 2.19
N THR A 140 -0.31 7.27 2.16
CA THR A 140 0.14 8.51 1.53
C THR A 140 0.83 8.19 0.22
N LEU A 141 0.36 8.82 -0.87
CA LEU A 141 0.97 8.74 -2.19
C LEU A 141 1.73 10.04 -2.47
N THR A 142 3.01 9.92 -2.76
CA THR A 142 3.88 11.05 -3.13
C THR A 142 4.24 10.94 -4.61
N VAL A 143 3.89 11.97 -5.38
CA VAL A 143 4.21 12.10 -6.80
C VAL A 143 4.71 13.52 -7.05
N SER A 144 5.78 13.68 -7.82
CA SER A 144 6.34 14.99 -8.15
C SER A 144 6.58 15.92 -6.93
N GLY A 145 6.95 15.32 -5.77
CA GLY A 145 7.17 16.04 -4.51
C GLY A 145 5.89 16.42 -3.75
N VAL A 146 4.71 16.11 -4.27
CA VAL A 146 3.43 16.38 -3.61
C VAL A 146 2.88 15.10 -2.99
N THR A 147 2.49 15.16 -1.72
CA THR A 147 1.93 14.03 -0.96
C THR A 147 0.44 14.21 -0.77
N LYS A 148 -0.34 13.15 -1.01
CA LYS A 148 -1.79 13.08 -0.81
C LYS A 148 -2.16 11.81 -0.06
N ASP A 149 -3.14 11.92 0.82
CA ASP A 149 -3.80 10.75 1.40
C ASP A 149 -4.71 10.11 0.35
N ILE A 150 -4.58 8.80 0.17
CA ILE A 150 -5.44 8.02 -0.71
C ILE A 150 -5.94 6.77 0.00
N THR A 151 -7.08 6.28 -0.45
CA THR A 151 -7.59 4.96 -0.10
C THR A 151 -7.92 4.23 -1.39
N MET A 152 -7.45 3.00 -1.52
CA MET A 152 -7.70 2.19 -2.71
C MET A 152 -8.01 0.74 -2.35
N PRO A 153 -8.88 0.08 -3.12
CA PRO A 153 -9.09 -1.36 -2.99
C PRO A 153 -7.84 -2.11 -3.45
N VAL A 154 -7.45 -3.11 -2.68
CA VAL A 154 -6.30 -3.98 -2.95
C VAL A 154 -6.69 -5.42 -2.75
N THR A 155 -6.35 -6.27 -3.69
CA THR A 155 -6.52 -7.71 -3.60
C THR A 155 -5.15 -8.37 -3.43
N MET A 156 -5.00 -9.18 -2.40
CA MET A 156 -3.86 -10.06 -2.20
C MET A 156 -4.21 -11.46 -2.72
N LEU A 157 -3.41 -11.95 -3.65
CA LEU A 157 -3.47 -13.33 -4.14
C LEU A 157 -2.27 -14.11 -3.60
N ARG A 158 -2.54 -15.22 -2.92
CA ARG A 158 -1.50 -16.12 -2.40
C ARG A 158 -1.27 -17.28 -3.35
N ARG A 159 -0.01 -17.65 -3.51
CA ARG A 159 0.32 -18.95 -4.12
C ARG A 159 0.17 -20.07 -3.10
N VAL A 160 -0.06 -21.26 -3.59
CA VAL A 160 -0.26 -22.46 -2.75
C VAL A 160 0.94 -22.72 -1.82
N ASP A 161 2.16 -22.42 -2.30
CA ASP A 161 3.41 -22.60 -1.55
C ASP A 161 3.71 -21.48 -0.55
N GLN A 162 2.85 -20.45 -0.47
CA GLN A 162 2.97 -19.26 0.40
C GLN A 162 4.31 -18.49 0.28
N SER A 163 5.18 -18.87 -0.65
CA SER A 163 6.49 -18.24 -0.84
C SER A 163 6.38 -16.89 -1.53
N ARG A 164 5.33 -16.73 -2.36
CA ARG A 164 5.03 -15.51 -3.12
C ARG A 164 3.60 -15.08 -2.94
N VAL A 165 3.43 -13.76 -2.90
CA VAL A 165 2.15 -13.08 -2.82
C VAL A 165 2.12 -12.02 -3.91
N THR A 166 0.98 -11.82 -4.53
CA THR A 166 0.76 -10.72 -5.47
C THR A 166 -0.32 -9.80 -4.93
N PHE A 167 0.00 -8.53 -4.82
CA PHE A 167 -0.96 -7.47 -4.53
C PHE A 167 -1.36 -6.80 -5.83
N SER A 168 -2.64 -6.62 -6.06
CA SER A 168 -3.17 -5.89 -7.21
C SER A 168 -4.19 -4.86 -6.77
N GLY A 169 -4.27 -3.77 -7.50
CA GLY A 169 -5.23 -2.71 -7.21
C GLY A 169 -5.33 -1.69 -8.33
N ALA A 170 -6.32 -0.80 -8.19
CA ALA A 170 -6.53 0.30 -9.11
C ALA A 170 -7.04 1.52 -8.35
N THR A 171 -6.66 2.71 -8.82
CA THR A 171 -7.19 3.98 -8.31
C THR A 171 -7.25 5.01 -9.43
N ALA A 172 -8.17 5.97 -9.30
CA ALA A 172 -8.26 7.14 -10.18
C ALA A 172 -7.61 8.33 -9.49
N LEU A 173 -6.83 9.09 -10.22
CA LEU A 173 -6.06 10.24 -9.75
C LEU A 173 -6.19 11.38 -10.78
N LYS A 174 -5.88 12.61 -10.34
CA LYS A 174 -5.68 13.76 -11.23
C LYS A 174 -4.24 14.21 -11.18
N MET A 175 -3.66 14.56 -12.34
CA MET A 175 -2.31 15.13 -12.41
C MET A 175 -2.22 16.43 -11.59
N THR A 176 -3.24 17.26 -11.68
CA THR A 176 -3.32 18.55 -10.99
C THR A 176 -3.35 18.42 -9.47
N ASP A 177 -3.85 17.30 -8.92
CA ASP A 177 -3.79 17.00 -7.48
C ASP A 177 -2.34 16.93 -6.98
N PHE A 178 -1.41 16.57 -7.84
CA PHE A 178 0.03 16.48 -7.57
C PHE A 178 0.83 17.66 -8.14
N LYS A 179 0.14 18.77 -8.48
CA LYS A 179 0.74 19.97 -9.08
C LYS A 179 1.49 19.68 -10.38
N ILE A 180 1.06 18.65 -11.12
CA ILE A 180 1.52 18.34 -12.45
C ILE A 180 0.59 19.00 -13.44
N THR A 181 1.11 19.91 -14.26
CA THR A 181 0.36 20.46 -15.38
C THR A 181 0.28 19.39 -16.49
N PRO A 182 -0.92 18.99 -16.93
CA PRO A 182 -1.05 18.02 -18.01
C PRO A 182 -0.25 18.47 -19.24
N PRO A 183 0.68 17.63 -19.78
CA PRO A 183 1.54 18.06 -20.87
C PRO A 183 0.78 18.43 -22.15
N ALA A 184 1.23 19.51 -22.76
CA ALA A 184 0.77 19.93 -24.11
C ALA A 184 2.04 20.08 -24.98
N PRO A 185 2.46 19.05 -25.73
CA PRO A 185 3.71 19.09 -26.48
C PRO A 185 3.77 20.27 -27.47
N SER A 186 4.83 21.05 -27.41
CA SER A 186 5.01 22.25 -28.22
C SER A 186 5.09 21.94 -29.72
N SER A 187 5.57 20.75 -30.08
CA SER A 187 5.61 20.25 -31.47
C SER A 187 4.24 20.18 -32.15
N ALA A 188 3.16 20.17 -31.35
CA ALA A 188 1.78 20.12 -31.84
C ALA A 188 1.07 21.48 -31.80
N LEU A 189 1.80 22.60 -31.66
CA LEU A 189 1.25 23.97 -31.62
C LEU A 189 0.08 24.13 -30.64
N GLY A 190 0.08 23.36 -29.52
CA GLY A 190 -1.00 23.38 -28.52
C GLY A 190 -2.30 22.69 -28.93
N LEU A 191 -2.33 22.04 -30.11
CA LEU A 191 -3.50 21.28 -30.57
C LEU A 191 -3.68 19.95 -29.82
N ILE A 192 -2.58 19.36 -29.33
CA ILE A 192 -2.62 18.15 -28.53
C ILE A 192 -2.57 18.55 -27.06
N LYS A 193 -3.63 18.20 -26.33
CA LYS A 193 -3.73 18.42 -24.88
C LYS A 193 -3.94 17.08 -24.20
N THR A 194 -3.16 16.82 -23.16
CA THR A 194 -3.32 15.65 -22.29
C THR A 194 -4.47 15.91 -21.31
N GLY A 195 -5.30 14.90 -21.08
CA GLY A 195 -6.34 14.94 -20.03
C GLY A 195 -5.73 14.90 -18.63
N ASP A 196 -6.42 15.43 -17.65
CA ASP A 196 -5.98 15.48 -16.25
C ASP A 196 -6.16 14.15 -15.52
N ASP A 197 -7.16 13.37 -15.93
CA ASP A 197 -7.53 12.12 -15.25
C ASP A 197 -6.56 10.98 -15.61
N ILE A 198 -6.09 10.28 -14.59
CA ILE A 198 -5.21 9.11 -14.68
C ILE A 198 -5.87 7.94 -13.97
N LYS A 199 -5.96 6.80 -14.66
CA LYS A 199 -6.24 5.51 -14.04
C LYS A 199 -4.91 4.79 -13.78
N LEU A 200 -4.60 4.57 -12.51
CA LEU A 200 -3.43 3.80 -12.10
C LEU A 200 -3.86 2.38 -11.76
N THR A 201 -3.15 1.38 -12.31
CA THR A 201 -3.29 -0.03 -11.97
C THR A 201 -1.93 -0.60 -11.61
N PHE A 202 -1.90 -1.59 -10.72
CA PHE A 202 -0.65 -2.26 -10.37
C PHE A 202 -0.86 -3.74 -10.06
N GLU A 203 0.19 -4.49 -10.30
CA GLU A 203 0.42 -5.85 -9.82
C GLU A 203 1.79 -5.87 -9.17
N TRP A 204 1.85 -6.12 -7.88
CA TRP A 204 3.08 -6.12 -7.10
C TRP A 204 3.37 -7.50 -6.57
N ALA A 205 4.38 -8.15 -7.13
CA ALA A 205 4.86 -9.45 -6.70
C ALA A 205 5.85 -9.28 -5.54
N VAL A 206 5.62 -9.99 -4.44
CA VAL A 206 6.50 -10.00 -3.27
C VAL A 206 6.83 -11.43 -2.85
N GLY A 207 8.01 -11.62 -2.29
CA GLY A 207 8.45 -12.88 -1.69
C GLY A 207 8.77 -12.69 -0.22
N LYS A 208 8.53 -13.72 0.58
CA LYS A 208 8.91 -13.74 1.99
C LYS A 208 10.42 -13.52 2.10
N LYS A 209 10.82 -12.56 2.93
CA LYS A 209 12.24 -12.39 3.25
C LYS A 209 12.67 -13.57 4.11
N GLU A 210 13.61 -14.38 3.61
CA GLU A 210 14.25 -15.39 4.45
C GLU A 210 15.03 -14.67 5.56
N ALA A 211 14.87 -15.15 6.80
CA ALA A 211 15.73 -14.73 7.88
C ALA A 211 17.17 -15.08 7.46
N GLY A 212 18.03 -14.06 7.32
CA GLY A 212 19.39 -14.23 6.79
C GLY A 212 20.12 -15.38 7.49
N LYS A 213 20.74 -16.23 6.67
CA LYS A 213 21.73 -17.20 7.11
C LYS A 213 22.97 -16.47 7.57
#